data_6d22c8ae4ff9e7182eb25b0118c2d84f
#
_entry.id   6d22c8ae4ff9e7182eb25b0118c2d84f
#
_cell.length_a   1.000
_cell.length_b   1.000
_cell.length_c   1.000
_cell.angle_alpha   90.00
_cell.angle_beta   90.00
_cell.angle_gamma   90.00
#
_symmetry.space_group_name_H-M   'P 1'
#
loop_
_entity.id
_entity.type
_entity.pdbx_description
1 polymer ?
#
loop_
_entity_poly.entity_id
_entity_poly.type
_entity_poly.pdbx_seq_one_letter_code
_entity_poly.pdbx_strand_id
1 'polypeptide(L)' 'DINMLLKVLQRLVNRGNTVIVIEHNLDVIKTVDWVIDLGPEGGENGGAVIANGTPEDISIDKKSFTGSFLKKILSRGNR' A
#
# COMPACT_ATOMS: atom_id res chain seq x y z
N ASP A 1 5.55 3.25 17.47
CA ASP A 1 4.73 4.03 16.56
C ASP A 1 5.01 3.66 15.11
N ILE A 2 4.29 4.26 14.21
CA ILE A 2 4.42 3.95 12.77
C ILE A 2 5.83 4.22 12.27
N ASN A 3 6.44 5.31 12.69
CA ASN A 3 7.79 5.64 12.24
C ASN A 3 8.82 4.59 12.65
N MET A 4 8.69 4.08 13.85
CA MET A 4 9.57 3.01 14.33
C MET A 4 9.35 1.73 13.53
N LEU A 5 8.09 1.39 13.28
CA LEU A 5 7.74 0.22 12.48
C LEU A 5 8.34 0.31 11.08
N LEU A 6 8.20 1.45 10.42
CA LEU A 6 8.72 1.65 9.07
C LEU A 6 10.24 1.53 9.02
N LYS A 7 10.93 2.01 10.03
CA LYS A 7 12.40 1.87 10.11
C LYS A 7 12.82 0.42 10.24
N VAL A 8 12.11 -0.35 11.05
CA VAL A 8 12.41 -1.78 11.22
C VAL A 8 12.16 -2.54 9.92
N LEU A 9 11.04 -2.30 9.28
CA LEU A 9 10.70 -2.95 8.02
C LEU A 9 11.73 -2.62 6.93
N GLN A 10 12.14 -1.38 6.84
CA GLN A 10 13.13 -0.97 5.84
C GLN A 10 14.49 -1.63 6.09
N ARG A 11 14.89 -1.79 7.34
CA ARG A 11 16.12 -2.52 7.66
C ARG A 11 16.07 -3.97 7.20
N LEU A 12 14.92 -4.63 7.40
CA LEU A 12 14.75 -6.01 6.96
C LEU A 12 14.87 -6.13 5.46
N VAL A 13 14.22 -5.23 4.73
CA VAL A 13 14.29 -5.21 3.27
C VAL A 13 15.73 -4.97 2.80
N ASN A 14 16.42 -4.01 3.41
CA ASN A 14 17.79 -3.65 3.01
C ASN A 14 18.80 -4.77 3.25
N ARG A 15 18.45 -5.73 4.10
CA ARG A 15 19.28 -6.92 4.33
C ARG A 15 19.00 -8.05 3.34
N GLY A 16 18.17 -7.79 2.32
CA GLY A 16 17.86 -8.78 1.30
C GLY A 16 16.62 -9.60 1.58
N ASN A 17 15.81 -9.20 2.55
CA ASN A 17 14.56 -9.88 2.85
C ASN A 17 13.41 -9.32 2.03
N THR A 18 12.45 -10.19 1.71
CA THR A 18 11.16 -9.76 1.17
C THR A 18 10.19 -9.65 2.34
N VAL A 19 9.52 -8.51 2.45
CA VAL A 19 8.58 -8.26 3.54
C VAL A 19 7.20 -8.02 2.95
N ILE A 20 6.22 -8.78 3.42
CA ILE A 20 4.81 -8.62 3.04
C ILE A 20 4.04 -8.14 4.26
N VAL A 21 3.32 -7.04 4.09
CA VAL A 21 2.55 -6.42 5.16
C VAL A 21 1.09 -6.33 4.74
N ILE A 22 0.20 -6.78 5.61
CA ILE A 22 -1.24 -6.58 5.43
C ILE A 22 -1.61 -5.32 6.19
N GLU A 23 -2.06 -4.30 5.46
CA GLU A 23 -2.21 -2.99 6.06
C GLU A 23 -3.30 -2.19 5.35
N HIS A 24 -3.96 -1.32 6.08
CA HIS A 24 -4.90 -0.35 5.52
C HIS A 24 -4.60 1.08 5.96
N ASN A 25 -3.52 1.28 6.69
CA ASN A 25 -3.06 2.60 7.07
C ASN A 25 -2.32 3.23 5.88
N LEU A 26 -2.85 4.34 5.39
CA LEU A 26 -2.32 4.99 4.19
C LEU A 26 -0.91 5.55 4.37
N ASP A 27 -0.55 5.92 5.60
CA ASP A 27 0.80 6.39 5.89
C ASP A 27 1.84 5.29 5.74
N VAL A 28 1.43 4.04 5.95
CA VAL A 28 2.29 2.88 5.69
C VAL A 28 2.26 2.56 4.20
N ILE A 29 1.09 2.49 3.61
CA ILE A 29 0.92 2.09 2.20
C ILE A 29 1.69 3.01 1.26
N LYS A 30 1.72 4.31 1.52
CA LYS A 30 2.44 5.25 0.65
C LYS A 30 3.95 5.03 0.60
N THR A 31 4.50 4.26 1.55
CA THR A 31 5.94 4.05 1.68
C THR A 31 6.42 2.74 1.07
N VAL A 32 5.51 1.86 0.69
CA VAL A 32 5.88 0.53 0.20
C VAL A 32 6.32 0.59 -1.26
N ASP A 33 7.01 -0.46 -1.69
CA ASP A 33 7.47 -0.56 -3.08
C ASP A 33 6.36 -1.02 -4.02
N TRP A 34 5.45 -1.85 -3.51
CA TRP A 34 4.40 -2.45 -4.33
C TRP A 34 3.14 -2.69 -3.50
N VAL A 35 2.01 -2.36 -4.08
CA VAL A 35 0.69 -2.54 -3.45
C VAL A 35 -0.09 -3.57 -4.23
N ILE A 36 -0.74 -4.49 -3.53
CA ILE A 36 -1.73 -5.39 -4.11
C ILE A 36 -3.05 -5.05 -3.43
N ASP A 37 -3.99 -4.51 -4.20
CA ASP A 37 -5.29 -4.08 -3.69
C ASP A 37 -6.32 -5.17 -3.97
N LEU A 38 -6.89 -5.72 -2.91
CA LEU A 38 -7.87 -6.80 -3.00
C LEU A 38 -9.29 -6.23 -3.01
N GLY A 39 -10.20 -7.01 -3.55
CA GLY A 39 -11.60 -6.64 -3.59
C GLY A 39 -12.18 -6.34 -2.21
N PRO A 40 -13.19 -5.48 -2.15
CA PRO A 40 -13.73 -5.00 -0.87
C PRO A 40 -14.45 -6.05 -0.06
N GLU A 41 -14.87 -7.14 -0.69
CA GLU A 41 -15.62 -8.20 -0.03
C GLU A 41 -14.71 -9.34 0.36
N GLY A 42 -14.85 -9.81 1.58
CA GLY A 42 -14.20 -11.03 2.02
C GLY A 42 -14.97 -12.27 1.57
N GLY A 43 -14.49 -13.44 1.93
CA GLY A 43 -15.15 -14.71 1.65
C GLY A 43 -14.94 -15.17 0.22
N GLU A 44 -15.88 -15.97 -0.28
CA GLU A 44 -15.74 -16.64 -1.58
C GLU A 44 -15.64 -15.69 -2.76
N ASN A 45 -16.31 -14.56 -2.67
CA ASN A 45 -16.33 -13.57 -3.76
C ASN A 45 -15.32 -12.45 -3.53
N GLY A 46 -14.63 -12.49 -2.40
CA GLY A 46 -13.62 -11.51 -2.08
C GLY A 46 -12.24 -11.98 -2.47
N GLY A 47 -11.25 -11.16 -2.28
CA GLY A 47 -9.87 -11.52 -2.49
C GLY A 47 -9.41 -11.44 -3.94
N ALA A 48 -10.27 -11.05 -4.86
CA ALA A 48 -9.82 -10.79 -6.23
C ALA A 48 -8.94 -9.54 -6.26
N VAL A 49 -7.84 -9.62 -6.99
CA VAL A 49 -6.97 -8.47 -7.15
C VAL A 49 -7.67 -7.43 -8.03
N ILE A 50 -7.93 -6.26 -7.45
CA ILE A 50 -8.53 -5.14 -8.18
C ILE A 50 -7.46 -4.36 -8.92
N ALA A 51 -6.33 -4.13 -8.26
CA ALA A 51 -5.24 -3.34 -8.80
C ALA A 51 -3.94 -3.76 -8.12
N ASN A 52 -2.84 -3.59 -8.80
CA ASN A 52 -1.52 -3.76 -8.20
C ASN A 52 -0.52 -2.85 -8.90
N GLY A 53 0.50 -2.46 -8.19
CA GLY A 53 1.52 -1.56 -8.70
C GLY A 53 2.18 -0.79 -7.57
N THR A 54 2.94 0.23 -7.93
CA THR A 54 3.50 1.16 -6.95
C THR A 54 2.36 1.96 -6.31
N PRO A 55 2.61 2.61 -5.15
CA PRO A 55 1.60 3.50 -4.59
C PRO A 55 1.11 4.56 -5.59
N GLU A 56 2.01 5.09 -6.41
CA GLU A 56 1.66 6.05 -7.45
C GLU A 56 0.72 5.43 -8.49
N ASP A 57 1.00 4.21 -8.93
CA ASP A 57 0.15 3.50 -9.88
C ASP A 57 -1.25 3.28 -9.30
N ILE A 58 -1.32 2.89 -8.04
CA ILE A 58 -2.61 2.66 -7.37
C ILE A 58 -3.39 3.96 -7.23
N SER A 59 -2.71 5.07 -6.97
CA SER A 59 -3.35 6.37 -6.76
C SER A 59 -4.13 6.87 -7.98
N ILE A 60 -3.76 6.41 -9.17
CA ILE A 60 -4.44 6.81 -10.42
C ILE A 60 -5.35 5.71 -10.97
N ASP A 61 -5.42 4.56 -10.31
CA ASP A 61 -6.29 3.47 -10.76
C ASP A 61 -7.71 3.73 -10.29
N LYS A 62 -8.62 3.89 -11.25
CA LYS A 62 -10.02 4.22 -10.97
C LYS A 62 -10.77 3.09 -10.28
N LYS A 63 -10.27 1.88 -10.32
CA LYS A 63 -10.90 0.72 -9.68
C LYS A 63 -10.58 0.63 -8.19
N SER A 64 -9.57 1.33 -7.72
CA SER A 64 -9.07 1.21 -6.35
C SER A 64 -9.63 2.30 -5.45
N PHE A 65 -10.38 1.90 -4.42
CA PHE A 65 -10.78 2.83 -3.35
C PHE A 65 -9.56 3.34 -2.61
N THR A 66 -8.63 2.45 -2.32
CA THR A 66 -7.37 2.83 -1.68
C THR A 66 -6.66 3.89 -2.51
N GLY A 67 -6.67 3.73 -3.83
CA GLY A 67 -6.05 4.68 -4.74
C GLY A 67 -6.60 6.09 -4.61
N SER A 68 -7.91 6.23 -4.46
CA SER A 68 -8.52 7.55 -4.33
C SER A 68 -8.02 8.30 -3.09
N PHE A 69 -7.79 7.59 -2.01
CA PHE A 69 -7.24 8.17 -0.78
C PHE A 69 -5.74 8.43 -0.89
N LEU A 70 -5.01 7.50 -1.51
CA LEU A 70 -3.57 7.68 -1.76
C LEU A 70 -3.29 8.91 -2.62
N LYS A 71 -4.12 9.15 -3.61
CA LYS A 71 -3.98 10.33 -4.47
C LYS A 71 -3.96 11.62 -3.66
N LYS A 72 -4.83 11.72 -2.67
CA LYS A 72 -4.90 12.89 -1.80
C LYS A 72 -3.62 13.05 -0.98
N ILE A 73 -3.11 11.95 -0.45
CA ILE A 73 -1.92 11.97 0.39
C ILE A 73 -0.68 12.30 -0.42
N LEU A 74 -0.52 11.67 -1.57
CA LEU A 74 0.64 11.90 -2.43
C LEU A 74 0.64 13.31 -3.01
N SER A 75 -0.54 13.85 -3.34
CA SER A 75 -0.66 15.20 -3.90
C SER A 75 -0.32 16.30 -2.91
N ARG A 76 -0.30 16.00 -1.62
CA ARG A 76 0.14 16.96 -0.60
C ARG A 76 1.64 17.20 -0.62
N GLY A 77 2.38 16.47 -1.44
CA GLY A 77 3.83 16.63 -1.54
C GLY A 77 4.61 16.13 -0.35
N ASN A 78 3.99 15.50 0.58
CA ASN A 78 4.62 14.94 1.78
C ASN A 78 4.94 13.48 1.56
N ARG A 79 5.99 13.27 0.90
CA ARG A 79 6.37 11.92 0.51
C ARG A 79 7.48 11.38 1.31
#